data_93a4e70db33867f51c69440b0298323e
#
_entry.id   93a4e70db33867f51c69440b0298323e
#
_cell.length_a   1.000
_cell.length_b   1.000
_cell.length_c   1.000
_cell.angle_alpha   90.00
_cell.angle_beta   90.00
_cell.angle_gamma   90.00
#
_symmetry.space_group_name_H-M   'P 1'
#
loop_
_entity.id
_entity.type
_entity.pdbx_description
1 polymer ?
#
loop_
_entity_poly.entity_id
_entity_poly.type
_entity_poly.pdbx_seq_one_letter_code
_entity_poly.pdbx_strand_id
1 'polypeptide(L)'
;MTNQNVVVSDPKSGVAVIKVAVPEPELFPHAVLPAGAAGSFISIPRPCRINALFESMRDSSPTRRSSESDDANKSWILSHPSAISMFDDIVNSSKGKKIAMFLDYDGTLSPIVEDPDKAFMAPEMRDVVRNVSKHFPTAIVSGRCRAKVYNFVKLSQLYYAGSHGMDIKGPTKGNLKGNQAVLCQPAREFLPMIEEVYKVLLEKTKSVPGAKVENNKFCLSVHYRCVEEKKWDELGEMVKSVIKEYPELRLSQGRKVQ
;
A
#
# COMPACT_ATOMS: atom_id res chain seq x y z
N MET A 1 15.46 -3.08 29.31
CA MET A 1 13.98 -3.21 29.39
C MET A 1 13.43 -2.61 28.12
N THR A 2 13.23 -3.42 27.13
CA THR A 2 12.80 -3.02 25.78
C THR A 2 11.30 -3.19 25.66
N ASN A 3 10.58 -2.08 25.57
CA ASN A 3 9.16 -2.03 25.34
C ASN A 3 8.84 -2.59 23.94
N GLN A 4 8.36 -3.82 23.89
CA GLN A 4 7.78 -4.39 22.68
C GLN A 4 6.35 -3.85 22.53
N ASN A 5 6.18 -2.77 21.78
CA ASN A 5 4.86 -2.36 21.32
C ASN A 5 4.41 -3.31 20.20
N VAL A 6 3.82 -4.43 20.62
CA VAL A 6 2.98 -5.24 19.73
C VAL A 6 1.69 -4.45 19.52
N VAL A 7 1.54 -3.82 18.39
CA VAL A 7 0.26 -3.24 17.97
C VAL A 7 -0.65 -4.41 17.63
N VAL A 8 -1.43 -4.85 18.60
CA VAL A 8 -2.52 -5.81 18.41
C VAL A 8 -3.65 -5.05 17.71
N SER A 9 -3.74 -5.18 16.40
CA SER A 9 -4.90 -4.75 15.65
C SER A 9 -5.89 -5.91 15.55
N ASP A 10 -7.16 -5.57 15.71
CA ASP A 10 -8.40 -6.37 15.71
C ASP A 10 -8.32 -7.74 15.01
N PRO A 11 -8.78 -8.87 15.64
CA PRO A 11 -8.64 -10.24 15.16
C PRO A 11 -9.40 -10.58 13.87
N LYS A 12 -10.08 -9.64 13.23
CA LYS A 12 -10.89 -9.86 12.01
C LYS A 12 -10.16 -9.60 10.69
N SER A 13 -8.84 -9.46 10.71
CA SER A 13 -8.07 -9.20 9.48
C SER A 13 -7.57 -10.49 8.82
N GLY A 14 -7.78 -10.63 7.51
CA GLY A 14 -7.47 -11.86 6.76
C GLY A 14 -6.02 -12.03 6.26
N VAL A 15 -5.06 -11.20 6.72
CA VAL A 15 -3.66 -11.25 6.27
C VAL A 15 -2.70 -10.94 7.40
N ALA A 16 -1.70 -11.80 7.61
CA ALA A 16 -0.54 -11.53 8.44
C ALA A 16 0.65 -11.11 7.56
N VAL A 17 1.29 -10.00 7.87
CA VAL A 17 2.43 -9.48 7.11
C VAL A 17 3.69 -9.56 7.95
N ILE A 18 4.73 -10.17 7.39
CA ILE A 18 6.04 -10.35 8.00
C ILE A 18 7.01 -9.41 7.30
N LYS A 19 7.62 -8.48 8.04
CA LYS A 19 8.56 -7.49 7.54
C LYS A 19 9.88 -7.56 8.29
N VAL A 20 10.95 -7.16 7.61
CA VAL A 20 12.23 -6.90 8.28
C VAL A 20 12.11 -5.65 9.16
N ALA A 21 12.61 -5.73 10.38
CA ALA A 21 12.75 -4.60 11.28
C ALA A 21 13.99 -3.77 10.85
N VAL A 22 13.84 -2.96 9.81
CA VAL A 22 14.91 -2.02 9.43
C VAL A 22 14.85 -0.84 10.39
N PRO A 23 15.98 -0.37 10.95
CA PRO A 23 16.04 0.91 11.66
C PRO A 23 15.50 2.02 10.74
N GLU A 24 14.75 2.98 11.31
CA GLU A 24 14.30 4.13 10.52
C GLU A 24 15.53 4.75 9.83
N PRO A 25 15.49 4.91 8.49
CA PRO A 25 16.61 5.55 7.81
C PRO A 25 16.71 6.98 8.35
N GLU A 26 17.89 7.35 8.80
CA GLU A 26 18.20 8.76 9.05
C GLU A 26 17.75 9.55 7.83
N LEU A 27 16.96 10.59 8.06
CA LEU A 27 16.34 11.45 7.07
C LEU A 27 17.24 11.62 5.84
N PHE A 28 16.71 11.24 4.67
CA PHE A 28 17.40 11.35 3.39
C PHE A 28 18.13 12.69 3.30
N PRO A 29 19.43 12.72 2.93
CA PRO A 29 20.09 13.97 2.63
C PRO A 29 19.30 14.63 1.51
N HIS A 30 18.87 15.86 1.72
CA HIS A 30 18.01 16.69 0.89
C HIS A 30 18.06 16.31 -0.60
N ALA A 31 17.06 15.59 -1.08
CA ALA A 31 16.83 15.44 -2.50
C ALA A 31 16.46 16.84 -3.03
N VAL A 32 17.41 17.50 -3.67
CA VAL A 32 17.17 18.75 -4.38
C VAL A 32 16.21 18.45 -5.51
N LEU A 33 14.95 18.78 -5.32
CA LEU A 33 13.95 18.76 -6.39
C LEU A 33 14.35 19.85 -7.38
N PRO A 34 14.35 19.55 -8.69
CA PRO A 34 14.69 20.55 -9.70
C PRO A 34 13.71 21.72 -9.64
N ALA A 35 14.25 22.93 -9.47
CA ALA A 35 13.48 24.15 -9.59
C ALA A 35 13.10 24.34 -11.06
N GLY A 36 11.79 24.40 -11.34
CA GLY A 36 11.31 24.80 -12.66
C GLY A 36 10.06 24.07 -13.13
N ALA A 37 8.91 24.48 -12.60
CA ALA A 37 7.67 24.54 -13.37
C ALA A 37 6.77 25.56 -12.67
N ALA A 38 6.73 26.77 -13.21
CA ALA A 38 5.75 27.78 -12.84
C ALA A 38 4.35 27.25 -13.15
N GLY A 39 3.49 27.26 -12.14
CA GLY A 39 2.16 26.67 -12.19
C GLY A 39 1.27 27.31 -13.25
N SER A 40 0.87 26.56 -14.24
CA SER A 40 -0.35 26.83 -15.00
C SER A 40 -1.52 26.28 -14.19
N PHE A 41 -2.44 27.15 -13.84
CA PHE A 41 -3.72 26.77 -13.25
C PHE A 41 -4.50 25.94 -14.29
N ILE A 42 -4.79 24.70 -13.95
CA ILE A 42 -5.60 23.82 -14.80
C ILE A 42 -7.06 24.15 -14.52
N SER A 43 -7.74 24.66 -15.54
CA SER A 43 -9.20 24.58 -15.59
C SER A 43 -9.57 23.15 -15.89
N ILE A 44 -10.05 22.43 -14.87
CA ILE A 44 -10.53 21.06 -15.03
C ILE A 44 -11.87 21.12 -15.75
N PRO A 45 -12.04 20.54 -16.97
CA PRO A 45 -13.35 20.42 -17.57
C PRO A 45 -14.26 19.61 -16.65
N ARG A 46 -15.46 20.08 -16.38
CA ARG A 46 -16.45 19.38 -15.55
C ARG A 46 -16.73 18.00 -16.16
N PRO A 47 -16.51 16.89 -15.47
CA PRO A 47 -16.62 15.57 -16.04
C PRO A 47 -17.92 14.90 -15.64
N CYS A 48 -18.77 14.70 -16.60
CA CYS A 48 -19.97 13.85 -16.46
C CYS A 48 -19.61 12.35 -16.25
N ARG A 49 -18.36 11.94 -16.47
CA ARG A 49 -17.90 10.53 -16.36
C ARG A 49 -17.20 10.20 -15.02
N ILE A 50 -16.72 11.19 -14.29
CA ILE A 50 -16.08 10.96 -12.98
C ILE A 50 -17.14 10.53 -11.95
N ASN A 51 -18.36 11.03 -12.02
CA ASN A 51 -19.42 10.66 -11.09
C ASN A 51 -19.75 9.16 -11.14
N ALA A 52 -19.76 8.53 -12.34
CA ALA A 52 -20.02 7.10 -12.45
C ALA A 52 -18.89 6.24 -11.84
N LEU A 53 -17.64 6.69 -11.93
CA LEU A 53 -16.51 6.03 -11.31
C LEU A 53 -16.55 6.18 -9.78
N PHE A 54 -16.91 7.37 -9.28
CA PHE A 54 -17.10 7.62 -7.85
C PHE A 54 -18.26 6.82 -7.26
N GLU A 55 -19.39 6.72 -7.98
CA GLU A 55 -20.50 5.89 -7.56
C GLU A 55 -20.09 4.39 -7.52
N SER A 56 -19.40 3.90 -8.54
CA SER A 56 -18.89 2.53 -8.56
C SER A 56 -17.88 2.26 -7.42
N MET A 57 -17.03 3.22 -7.08
CA MET A 57 -16.11 3.10 -5.93
C MET A 57 -16.86 3.19 -4.59
N ARG A 58 -17.93 3.98 -4.53
CA ARG A 58 -18.80 4.10 -3.36
C ARG A 58 -19.59 2.83 -3.12
N ASP A 59 -20.11 2.19 -4.19
CA ASP A 59 -20.85 0.94 -4.11
C ASP A 59 -19.97 -0.27 -3.79
N SER A 60 -18.69 -0.22 -4.16
CA SER A 60 -17.69 -1.22 -3.78
C SER A 60 -17.01 -0.94 -2.43
N SER A 61 -17.30 0.19 -1.79
CA SER A 61 -16.85 0.49 -0.44
C SER A 61 -17.63 -0.35 0.57
N PRO A 62 -16.99 -1.04 1.52
CA PRO A 62 -17.69 -1.90 2.47
C PRO A 62 -18.66 -1.07 3.30
N THR A 63 -19.96 -1.26 3.06
CA THR A 63 -21.01 -0.67 3.88
C THR A 63 -20.95 -1.34 5.25
N ARG A 64 -20.48 -0.62 6.26
CA ARG A 64 -20.57 -1.07 7.65
C ARG A 64 -22.04 -1.32 7.98
N ARG A 65 -22.43 -2.58 8.14
CA ARG A 65 -23.72 -2.91 8.73
C ARG A 65 -23.76 -2.32 10.13
N SER A 66 -24.67 -1.37 10.32
CA SER A 66 -24.96 -0.73 11.59
C SER A 66 -25.56 -1.73 12.57
N SER A 67 -24.81 -2.04 13.61
CA SER A 67 -25.37 -2.39 14.91
C SER A 67 -24.41 -1.89 15.98
N GLU A 68 -24.89 -0.98 16.82
CA GLU A 68 -24.25 -0.48 18.04
C GLU A 68 -22.99 0.39 17.87
N SER A 69 -23.09 1.54 17.23
CA SER A 69 -22.27 2.74 17.53
C SER A 69 -22.57 3.92 16.61
N ASP A 70 -23.80 4.26 16.40
CA ASP A 70 -24.13 5.42 15.54
C ASP A 70 -23.48 6.72 16.03
N ASP A 71 -23.32 6.90 17.33
CA ASP A 71 -22.74 8.13 17.87
C ASP A 71 -21.22 8.19 17.77
N ALA A 72 -20.52 7.06 17.97
CA ALA A 72 -19.08 6.99 17.77
C ALA A 72 -18.70 7.15 16.29
N ASN A 73 -19.52 6.61 15.38
CA ASN A 73 -19.32 6.74 13.94
C ASN A 73 -19.60 8.17 13.45
N LYS A 74 -20.65 8.83 13.99
CA LYS A 74 -20.94 10.24 13.70
C LYS A 74 -19.82 11.15 14.21
N SER A 75 -19.33 10.92 15.42
CA SER A 75 -18.19 11.68 15.98
C SER A 75 -16.92 11.48 15.15
N TRP A 76 -16.65 10.25 14.66
CA TRP A 76 -15.53 9.99 13.79
C TRP A 76 -15.65 10.71 12.44
N ILE A 77 -16.81 10.70 11.79
CA ILE A 77 -17.07 11.39 10.52
C ILE A 77 -16.91 12.90 10.68
N LEU A 78 -17.37 13.48 11.80
CA LEU A 78 -17.22 14.90 12.09
C LEU A 78 -15.76 15.31 12.28
N SER A 79 -14.95 14.45 12.91
CA SER A 79 -13.51 14.71 13.10
C SER A 79 -12.65 14.37 11.88
N HIS A 80 -13.19 13.59 10.91
CA HIS A 80 -12.50 13.16 9.70
C HIS A 80 -13.37 13.43 8.46
N PRO A 81 -13.55 14.69 8.06
CA PRO A 81 -14.40 15.06 6.92
C PRO A 81 -13.83 14.50 5.62
N SER A 82 -14.72 14.24 4.66
CA SER A 82 -14.31 13.76 3.34
C SER A 82 -13.40 14.77 2.64
N ALA A 83 -12.27 14.30 2.09
CA ALA A 83 -11.37 15.15 1.31
C ALA A 83 -12.07 15.81 0.08
N ILE A 84 -13.12 15.17 -0.45
CA ILE A 84 -13.91 15.72 -1.55
C ILE A 84 -14.73 16.93 -1.07
N SER A 85 -15.33 16.84 0.10
CA SER A 85 -16.09 17.97 0.68
C SER A 85 -15.19 19.12 1.14
N MET A 86 -13.91 18.82 1.46
CA MET A 86 -12.90 19.79 1.90
C MET A 86 -11.95 20.21 0.77
N PHE A 87 -12.30 19.91 -0.49
CA PHE A 87 -11.35 20.05 -1.61
C PHE A 87 -10.87 21.49 -1.80
N ASP A 88 -11.75 22.46 -1.67
CA ASP A 88 -11.38 23.89 -1.78
C ASP A 88 -10.42 24.33 -0.67
N ASP A 89 -10.61 23.83 0.55
CA ASP A 89 -9.70 24.10 1.68
C ASP A 89 -8.33 23.45 1.46
N ILE A 90 -8.31 22.23 0.93
CA ILE A 90 -7.07 21.54 0.55
C ILE A 90 -6.32 22.35 -0.51
N VAL A 91 -7.02 22.80 -1.57
CA VAL A 91 -6.43 23.63 -2.63
C VAL A 91 -5.90 24.94 -2.07
N ASN A 92 -6.68 25.63 -1.24
CA ASN A 92 -6.25 26.88 -0.61
C ASN A 92 -5.04 26.70 0.29
N SER A 93 -5.03 25.64 1.10
CA SER A 93 -3.92 25.30 2.00
C SER A 93 -2.65 24.84 1.25
N SER A 94 -2.77 24.42 0.00
CA SER A 94 -1.64 23.97 -0.82
C SER A 94 -0.99 25.09 -1.63
N LYS A 95 -1.56 26.30 -1.64
CA LYS A 95 -1.00 27.46 -2.37
C LYS A 95 0.42 27.77 -1.89
N GLY A 96 1.34 27.90 -2.85
CA GLY A 96 2.76 28.15 -2.56
C GLY A 96 3.55 26.93 -2.06
N LYS A 97 2.92 25.77 -1.92
CA LYS A 97 3.59 24.53 -1.50
C LYS A 97 3.91 23.63 -2.70
N LYS A 98 4.96 22.81 -2.56
CA LYS A 98 5.25 21.74 -3.51
C LYS A 98 4.41 20.52 -3.14
N ILE A 99 3.58 20.05 -4.05
CA ILE A 99 2.69 18.90 -3.86
C ILE A 99 3.35 17.65 -4.44
N ALA A 100 3.33 16.55 -3.70
CA ALA A 100 3.63 15.22 -4.17
C ALA A 100 2.46 14.28 -3.85
N MET A 101 2.16 13.36 -4.78
CA MET A 101 1.06 12.41 -4.65
C MET A 101 1.59 11.04 -4.29
N PHE A 102 1.07 10.45 -3.21
CA PHE A 102 1.35 9.07 -2.82
C PHE A 102 0.02 8.31 -2.87
N LEU A 103 -0.07 7.39 -3.81
CA LEU A 103 -1.31 6.69 -4.13
C LEU A 103 -1.16 5.22 -3.74
N ASP A 104 -2.01 4.74 -2.83
CA ASP A 104 -2.15 3.31 -2.57
C ASP A 104 -2.79 2.61 -3.75
N TYR A 105 -2.53 1.29 -3.88
CA TYR A 105 -2.97 0.52 -5.04
C TYR A 105 -4.26 -0.26 -4.77
N ASP A 106 -4.24 -1.15 -3.79
CA ASP A 106 -5.33 -2.09 -3.54
C ASP A 106 -6.49 -1.43 -2.78
N GLY A 107 -7.66 -1.35 -3.39
CA GLY A 107 -8.83 -0.65 -2.82
C GLY A 107 -8.80 0.87 -3.06
N THR A 108 -7.77 1.41 -3.73
CA THR A 108 -7.64 2.82 -4.08
C THR A 108 -7.60 3.03 -5.59
N LEU A 109 -6.60 2.48 -6.28
CA LEU A 109 -6.44 2.57 -7.73
C LEU A 109 -6.97 1.36 -8.48
N SER A 110 -7.15 0.26 -7.78
CA SER A 110 -7.76 -0.98 -8.27
C SER A 110 -8.77 -1.47 -7.23
N PRO A 111 -9.92 -2.02 -7.64
CA PRO A 111 -10.84 -2.68 -6.71
C PRO A 111 -10.14 -3.83 -5.98
N ILE A 112 -10.63 -4.14 -4.78
CA ILE A 112 -10.22 -5.35 -4.08
C ILE A 112 -10.85 -6.54 -4.80
N VAL A 113 -10.00 -7.48 -5.21
CA VAL A 113 -10.40 -8.68 -5.94
C VAL A 113 -10.04 -9.94 -5.15
N GLU A 114 -10.78 -11.03 -5.39
CA GLU A 114 -10.51 -12.32 -4.72
C GLU A 114 -9.15 -12.90 -5.12
N ASP A 115 -8.82 -12.81 -6.42
CA ASP A 115 -7.54 -13.27 -6.95
C ASP A 115 -6.55 -12.09 -7.02
N PRO A 116 -5.52 -12.05 -6.14
CA PRO A 116 -4.56 -10.98 -6.10
C PRO A 116 -3.79 -10.75 -7.42
N ASP A 117 -3.75 -11.75 -8.29
CA ASP A 117 -3.05 -11.67 -9.58
C ASP A 117 -3.91 -10.98 -10.65
N LYS A 118 -5.19 -10.73 -10.37
CA LYS A 118 -6.15 -10.09 -11.27
C LYS A 118 -6.50 -8.64 -10.91
N ALA A 119 -5.79 -8.03 -9.98
CA ALA A 119 -6.00 -6.65 -9.56
C ALA A 119 -5.49 -5.64 -10.60
N PHE A 120 -5.98 -5.70 -11.83
CA PHE A 120 -5.57 -4.79 -12.90
C PHE A 120 -6.18 -3.41 -12.73
N MET A 121 -5.40 -2.38 -13.00
CA MET A 121 -5.88 -1.00 -13.06
C MET A 121 -6.74 -0.80 -14.30
N ALA A 122 -7.93 -0.21 -14.13
CA ALA A 122 -8.79 0.17 -15.25
C ALA A 122 -8.09 1.20 -16.17
N PRO A 123 -8.33 1.17 -17.48
CA PRO A 123 -7.74 2.13 -18.43
C PRO A 123 -8.03 3.58 -18.04
N GLU A 124 -9.24 3.88 -17.61
CA GLU A 124 -9.68 5.22 -17.20
C GLU A 124 -8.90 5.72 -15.99
N MET A 125 -8.71 4.84 -14.99
CA MET A 125 -7.92 5.16 -13.79
C MET A 125 -6.45 5.40 -14.18
N ARG A 126 -5.90 4.59 -15.08
CA ARG A 126 -4.53 4.76 -15.58
C ARG A 126 -4.35 6.11 -16.26
N ASP A 127 -5.34 6.56 -17.02
CA ASP A 127 -5.29 7.88 -17.69
C ASP A 127 -5.36 9.02 -16.67
N VAL A 128 -6.16 8.90 -15.62
CA VAL A 128 -6.19 9.85 -14.52
C VAL A 128 -4.83 9.94 -13.83
N VAL A 129 -4.25 8.81 -13.43
CA VAL A 129 -2.92 8.75 -12.78
C VAL A 129 -1.83 9.33 -13.69
N ARG A 130 -1.87 9.00 -15.00
CA ARG A 130 -0.97 9.58 -15.99
C ARG A 130 -1.09 11.10 -16.07
N ASN A 131 -2.30 11.63 -16.04
CA ASN A 131 -2.53 13.07 -16.07
C ASN A 131 -2.06 13.76 -14.78
N VAL A 132 -2.35 13.20 -13.61
CA VAL A 132 -1.84 13.70 -12.33
C VAL A 132 -0.31 13.77 -12.34
N SER A 133 0.35 12.73 -12.85
CA SER A 133 1.83 12.66 -12.89
C SER A 133 2.50 13.67 -13.81
N LYS A 134 1.77 14.33 -14.70
CA LYS A 134 2.28 15.44 -15.53
C LYS A 134 2.46 16.73 -14.69
N HIS A 135 1.71 16.86 -13.61
CA HIS A 135 1.65 18.07 -12.79
C HIS A 135 2.33 17.92 -11.44
N PHE A 136 2.32 16.71 -10.89
CA PHE A 136 2.83 16.41 -9.55
C PHE A 136 3.76 15.19 -9.58
N PRO A 137 4.89 15.22 -8.85
CA PRO A 137 5.63 14.00 -8.55
C PRO A 137 4.67 12.98 -7.93
N THR A 138 4.55 11.80 -8.56
CA THR A 138 3.54 10.81 -8.18
C THR A 138 4.20 9.47 -7.91
N ALA A 139 3.88 8.88 -6.78
CA ALA A 139 4.33 7.57 -6.33
C ALA A 139 3.13 6.62 -6.15
N ILE A 140 3.31 5.38 -6.58
CA ILE A 140 2.44 4.27 -6.20
C ILE A 140 3.08 3.56 -5.01
N VAL A 141 2.30 3.38 -3.93
CA VAL A 141 2.74 2.69 -2.71
C VAL A 141 1.89 1.43 -2.53
N SER A 142 2.51 0.28 -2.30
CA SER A 142 1.78 -0.98 -2.17
C SER A 142 2.54 -1.99 -1.30
N GLY A 143 1.79 -2.91 -0.66
CA GLY A 143 2.34 -4.09 0.00
C GLY A 143 2.89 -5.12 -0.98
N ARG A 144 2.43 -5.10 -2.23
CA ARG A 144 2.88 -6.02 -3.29
C ARG A 144 4.33 -5.76 -3.68
N CYS A 145 4.99 -6.76 -4.26
CA CYS A 145 6.31 -6.52 -4.84
C CYS A 145 6.22 -5.49 -5.98
N ARG A 146 7.22 -4.63 -6.09
CA ARG A 146 7.28 -3.52 -7.05
C ARG A 146 7.08 -3.96 -8.51
N ALA A 147 7.63 -5.11 -8.89
CA ALA A 147 7.50 -5.64 -10.26
C ALA A 147 6.04 -5.96 -10.60
N LYS A 148 5.28 -6.54 -9.66
CA LYS A 148 3.86 -6.87 -9.82
C LYS A 148 3.02 -5.60 -9.99
N VAL A 149 3.23 -4.61 -9.12
CA VAL A 149 2.54 -3.31 -9.21
C VAL A 149 2.85 -2.61 -10.54
N TYR A 150 4.12 -2.60 -10.95
CA TYR A 150 4.50 -2.03 -12.24
C TYR A 150 3.79 -2.70 -13.42
N ASN A 151 3.66 -4.03 -13.39
CA ASN A 151 2.96 -4.78 -14.43
C ASN A 151 1.47 -4.44 -14.52
N PHE A 152 0.83 -4.08 -13.42
CA PHE A 152 -0.55 -3.66 -13.40
C PHE A 152 -0.74 -2.22 -13.88
N VAL A 153 0.15 -1.32 -13.47
CA VAL A 153 0.07 0.13 -13.74
C VAL A 153 0.66 0.51 -15.10
N LYS A 154 1.86 0.02 -15.44
CA LYS A 154 2.59 0.26 -16.69
C LYS A 154 2.83 1.75 -17.03
N LEU A 155 3.10 2.58 -16.03
CA LEU A 155 3.44 3.98 -16.16
C LEU A 155 4.89 4.21 -15.72
N SER A 156 5.82 4.38 -16.67
CA SER A 156 7.27 4.46 -16.39
C SER A 156 7.72 5.79 -15.79
N GLN A 157 6.87 6.81 -15.82
CA GLN A 157 7.14 8.15 -15.27
C GLN A 157 6.85 8.28 -13.76
N LEU A 158 6.34 7.22 -13.11
CA LEU A 158 6.00 7.22 -11.70
C LEU A 158 7.15 6.68 -10.82
N TYR A 159 7.12 7.06 -9.55
CA TYR A 159 7.82 6.33 -8.51
C TYR A 159 7.00 5.11 -8.10
N TYR A 160 7.67 4.03 -7.75
CA TYR A 160 7.06 2.81 -7.27
C TYR A 160 7.70 2.39 -5.94
N ALA A 161 6.92 2.31 -4.89
CA ALA A 161 7.30 1.82 -3.59
C ALA A 161 6.54 0.52 -3.30
N GLY A 162 7.17 -0.61 -3.60
CA GLY A 162 6.65 -1.95 -3.31
C GLY A 162 7.12 -2.49 -1.98
N SER A 163 6.58 -3.65 -1.59
CA SER A 163 6.94 -4.34 -0.34
C SER A 163 6.81 -3.42 0.88
N HIS A 164 5.71 -2.66 0.96
CA HIS A 164 5.47 -1.66 2.01
C HIS A 164 6.60 -0.60 2.14
N GLY A 165 7.17 -0.18 1.01
CA GLY A 165 8.23 0.83 1.00
C GLY A 165 9.67 0.28 1.05
N MET A 166 9.85 -1.04 1.12
CA MET A 166 11.19 -1.66 1.16
C MET A 166 11.85 -1.79 -0.23
N ASP A 167 11.11 -1.53 -1.32
CA ASP A 167 11.62 -1.54 -2.70
C ASP A 167 11.12 -0.29 -3.44
N ILE A 168 11.89 0.78 -3.38
CA ILE A 168 11.54 2.06 -4.03
C ILE A 168 12.38 2.24 -5.28
N LYS A 169 11.71 2.57 -6.39
CA LYS A 169 12.36 2.94 -7.64
C LYS A 169 11.71 4.18 -8.23
N GLY A 170 12.53 5.15 -8.60
CA GLY A 170 12.10 6.34 -9.32
C GLY A 170 11.85 6.08 -10.81
N PRO A 171 11.31 7.09 -11.54
CA PRO A 171 11.02 7.01 -12.95
C PRO A 171 12.28 6.75 -13.80
N THR A 172 12.10 5.94 -14.83
CA THR A 172 13.21 5.58 -15.75
C THR A 172 13.36 6.54 -16.92
N LYS A 173 12.32 7.34 -17.20
CA LYS A 173 12.31 8.33 -18.30
C LYS A 173 12.18 9.74 -17.73
N GLY A 174 13.08 10.63 -18.10
CA GLY A 174 13.07 12.04 -17.69
C GLY A 174 14.37 12.49 -17.00
N ASN A 175 15.42 11.71 -17.08
CA ASN A 175 16.71 12.09 -16.55
C ASN A 175 17.30 13.26 -17.35
N LEU A 176 17.14 14.46 -16.80
CA LEU A 176 18.05 15.55 -17.04
C LEU A 176 19.45 15.03 -16.67
N LYS A 177 20.30 14.94 -17.68
CA LYS A 177 21.76 14.73 -17.63
C LYS A 177 22.30 14.17 -16.29
N GLY A 178 22.52 12.87 -16.23
CA GLY A 178 23.46 12.27 -15.28
C GLY A 178 22.91 11.73 -13.96
N ASN A 179 21.63 11.86 -13.63
CA ASN A 179 21.09 11.28 -12.40
C ASN A 179 20.66 9.82 -12.61
N GLN A 180 21.32 8.92 -11.90
CA GLN A 180 20.89 7.54 -11.79
C GLN A 180 19.46 7.48 -11.26
N ALA A 181 18.64 6.56 -11.78
CA ALA A 181 17.30 6.34 -11.26
C ALA A 181 17.39 6.03 -9.77
N VAL A 182 16.58 6.72 -8.97
CA VAL A 182 16.48 6.45 -7.53
C VAL A 182 16.16 4.97 -7.33
N LEU A 183 17.00 4.26 -6.58
CA LEU A 183 16.78 2.90 -6.14
C LEU A 183 17.11 2.82 -4.65
N CYS A 184 16.10 2.52 -3.82
CA CYS A 184 16.27 2.35 -2.39
C CYS A 184 15.72 0.98 -1.99
N GLN A 185 16.57 0.13 -1.42
CA GLN A 185 16.26 -1.23 -0.97
C GLN A 185 16.93 -1.49 0.37
N PRO A 186 16.44 -0.90 1.48
CA PRO A 186 17.11 -0.97 2.78
C PRO A 186 17.21 -2.39 3.35
N ALA A 187 16.32 -3.29 2.94
CA ALA A 187 16.30 -4.68 3.40
C ALA A 187 17.01 -5.66 2.45
N ARG A 188 17.88 -5.16 1.54
CA ARG A 188 18.51 -6.02 0.50
C ARG A 188 19.37 -7.14 1.08
N GLU A 189 20.08 -6.89 2.16
CA GLU A 189 20.94 -7.87 2.83
C GLU A 189 20.15 -9.05 3.42
N PHE A 190 18.87 -8.84 3.77
CA PHE A 190 18.00 -9.85 4.38
C PHE A 190 17.30 -10.78 3.36
N LEU A 191 17.50 -10.56 2.05
CA LEU A 191 16.83 -11.39 1.03
C LEU A 191 17.07 -12.90 1.18
N PRO A 192 18.29 -13.40 1.52
CA PRO A 192 18.49 -14.83 1.73
C PRO A 192 17.66 -15.38 2.89
N MET A 193 17.60 -14.64 4.00
CA MET A 193 16.79 -14.99 5.19
C MET A 193 15.29 -15.00 4.86
N ILE A 194 14.80 -13.97 4.12
CA ILE A 194 13.40 -13.89 3.71
C ILE A 194 13.02 -15.11 2.85
N GLU A 195 13.90 -15.53 1.94
CA GLU A 195 13.66 -16.69 1.09
C GLU A 195 13.65 -18.00 1.89
N GLU A 196 14.49 -18.12 2.90
CA GLU A 196 14.50 -19.25 3.83
C GLU A 196 13.18 -19.32 4.61
N VAL A 197 12.79 -18.21 5.25
CA VAL A 197 11.54 -18.12 6.01
C VAL A 197 10.32 -18.39 5.12
N TYR A 198 10.34 -17.93 3.88
CA TYR A 198 9.30 -18.24 2.90
C TYR A 198 9.12 -19.75 2.70
N LYS A 199 10.21 -20.49 2.51
CA LYS A 199 10.19 -21.96 2.35
C LYS A 199 9.67 -22.66 3.61
N VAL A 200 10.12 -22.23 4.78
CA VAL A 200 9.66 -22.77 6.06
C VAL A 200 8.16 -22.54 6.25
N LEU A 201 7.67 -21.34 5.96
CA LEU A 201 6.26 -21.02 6.05
C LEU A 201 5.42 -21.83 5.05
N LEU A 202 5.86 -21.95 3.80
CA LEU A 202 5.19 -22.79 2.81
C LEU A 202 5.02 -24.23 3.31
N GLU A 203 6.07 -24.79 3.88
CA GLU A 203 6.03 -26.17 4.37
C GLU A 203 5.10 -26.32 5.57
N LYS A 204 5.23 -25.44 6.57
CA LYS A 204 4.40 -25.50 7.78
C LYS A 204 2.91 -25.23 7.49
N THR A 205 2.59 -24.34 6.57
CA THR A 205 1.19 -23.98 6.28
C THR A 205 0.48 -24.92 5.32
N LYS A 206 1.17 -25.88 4.71
CA LYS A 206 0.56 -26.90 3.83
C LYS A 206 -0.59 -27.69 4.48
N SER A 207 -0.50 -27.93 5.78
CA SER A 207 -1.52 -28.64 6.56
C SER A 207 -2.81 -27.84 6.78
N VAL A 208 -2.80 -26.53 6.50
CA VAL A 208 -3.92 -25.64 6.74
C VAL A 208 -4.61 -25.31 5.42
N PRO A 209 -5.78 -25.92 5.08
CA PRO A 209 -6.49 -25.64 3.85
C PRO A 209 -6.91 -24.17 3.77
N GLY A 210 -6.68 -23.54 2.61
CA GLY A 210 -7.02 -22.14 2.38
C GLY A 210 -5.92 -21.14 2.78
N ALA A 211 -4.89 -21.57 3.51
CA ALA A 211 -3.73 -20.72 3.78
C ALA A 211 -2.89 -20.52 2.50
N LYS A 212 -2.46 -19.29 2.24
CA LYS A 212 -1.60 -18.94 1.12
C LYS A 212 -0.45 -18.07 1.60
N VAL A 213 0.78 -18.47 1.31
CA VAL A 213 1.98 -17.65 1.59
C VAL A 213 2.40 -16.94 0.30
N GLU A 214 2.57 -15.63 0.36
CA GLU A 214 3.00 -14.80 -0.76
C GLU A 214 4.36 -14.17 -0.45
N ASN A 215 5.30 -14.30 -1.39
CA ASN A 215 6.60 -13.64 -1.32
C ASN A 215 6.53 -12.31 -2.09
N ASN A 216 6.58 -11.20 -1.35
CA ASN A 216 6.61 -9.85 -1.90
C ASN A 216 8.04 -9.28 -1.92
N LYS A 217 9.04 -10.14 -2.05
CA LYS A 217 10.47 -9.88 -2.13
C LYS A 217 11.08 -9.46 -0.79
N PHE A 218 10.70 -8.31 -0.23
CA PHE A 218 11.24 -7.78 1.03
C PHE A 218 10.29 -7.96 2.21
N CYS A 219 9.14 -8.57 1.99
CA CYS A 219 8.21 -8.99 3.02
C CYS A 219 7.45 -10.24 2.57
N LEU A 220 6.90 -10.96 3.54
CA LEU A 220 6.06 -12.12 3.30
C LEU A 220 4.66 -11.83 3.81
N SER A 221 3.66 -12.36 3.12
CA SER A 221 2.26 -12.28 3.55
C SER A 221 1.69 -13.68 3.70
N VAL A 222 1.04 -13.95 4.82
CA VAL A 222 0.27 -15.17 5.03
C VAL A 222 -1.21 -14.79 4.98
N HIS A 223 -1.87 -15.21 3.91
CA HIS A 223 -3.30 -14.96 3.69
C HIS A 223 -4.09 -16.10 4.34
N TYR A 224 -5.06 -15.74 5.19
CA TYR A 224 -5.93 -16.68 5.88
C TYR A 224 -7.43 -16.40 5.63
N ARG A 225 -7.75 -15.52 4.67
CA ARG A 225 -9.13 -15.21 4.31
C ARG A 225 -9.97 -16.43 3.93
N CYS A 226 -9.34 -17.40 3.24
CA CYS A 226 -9.98 -18.64 2.80
C CYS A 226 -9.81 -19.80 3.79
N VAL A 227 -9.21 -19.55 4.96
CA VAL A 227 -9.04 -20.53 6.04
C VAL A 227 -10.28 -20.50 6.93
N GLU A 228 -10.72 -21.68 7.39
CA GLU A 228 -11.81 -21.80 8.36
C GLU A 228 -11.45 -21.05 9.66
N GLU A 229 -12.39 -20.25 10.19
CA GLU A 229 -12.14 -19.38 11.37
C GLU A 229 -11.58 -20.13 12.57
N LYS A 230 -12.02 -21.37 12.79
CA LYS A 230 -11.52 -22.24 13.89
C LYS A 230 -10.03 -22.54 13.81
N LYS A 231 -9.42 -22.39 12.61
CA LYS A 231 -8.00 -22.64 12.37
C LYS A 231 -7.15 -21.38 12.34
N TRP A 232 -7.73 -20.20 12.51
CA TRP A 232 -6.99 -18.94 12.45
C TRP A 232 -5.96 -18.83 13.57
N ASP A 233 -6.32 -19.19 14.79
CA ASP A 233 -5.42 -19.15 15.94
C ASP A 233 -4.28 -20.16 15.77
N GLU A 234 -4.58 -21.37 15.30
CA GLU A 234 -3.58 -22.39 14.99
C GLU A 234 -2.57 -21.89 13.95
N LEU A 235 -3.06 -21.33 12.84
CA LEU A 235 -2.22 -20.74 11.81
C LEU A 235 -1.40 -19.56 12.35
N GLY A 236 -2.01 -18.71 13.15
CA GLY A 236 -1.35 -17.57 13.79
C GLY A 236 -0.19 -17.99 14.69
N GLU A 237 -0.39 -18.99 15.54
CA GLU A 237 0.67 -19.54 16.41
C GLU A 237 1.76 -20.23 15.60
N MET A 238 1.40 -20.92 14.53
CA MET A 238 2.37 -21.53 13.61
C MET A 238 3.28 -20.47 12.97
N VAL A 239 2.72 -19.36 12.48
CA VAL A 239 3.48 -18.24 11.92
C VAL A 239 4.37 -17.61 12.98
N LYS A 240 3.82 -17.33 14.18
CA LYS A 240 4.60 -16.76 15.30
C LYS A 240 5.77 -17.64 15.70
N SER A 241 5.57 -18.98 15.71
CA SER A 241 6.64 -19.94 16.06
C SER A 241 7.81 -19.86 15.08
N VAL A 242 7.53 -19.62 13.78
CA VAL A 242 8.59 -19.44 12.78
C VAL A 242 9.31 -18.12 13.00
N ILE A 243 8.54 -17.01 13.15
CA ILE A 243 9.13 -15.67 13.26
C ILE A 243 9.98 -15.53 14.53
N LYS A 244 9.67 -16.25 15.59
CA LYS A 244 10.42 -16.21 16.84
C LYS A 244 11.91 -16.62 16.67
N GLU A 245 12.21 -17.42 15.66
CA GLU A 245 13.58 -17.85 15.34
C GLU A 245 14.39 -16.78 14.57
N TYR A 246 13.71 -15.72 14.09
CA TYR A 246 14.28 -14.65 13.28
C TYR A 246 14.00 -13.28 13.92
N PRO A 247 14.85 -12.82 14.85
CA PRO A 247 14.63 -11.60 15.62
C PRO A 247 14.59 -10.31 14.78
N GLU A 248 15.15 -10.36 13.57
CA GLU A 248 15.12 -9.27 12.61
C GLU A 248 13.76 -9.08 11.94
N LEU A 249 12.88 -10.08 12.06
CA LEU A 249 11.55 -10.04 11.45
C LEU A 249 10.50 -9.55 12.44
N ARG A 250 9.54 -8.79 11.94
CA ARG A 250 8.35 -8.37 12.66
C ARG A 250 7.10 -8.87 11.98
N LEU A 251 6.20 -9.41 12.79
CA LEU A 251 4.87 -9.81 12.37
C LEU A 251 3.89 -8.65 12.61
N SER A 252 3.14 -8.29 11.59
CA SER A 252 1.99 -7.39 11.70
C SER A 252 0.75 -8.05 11.11
N GLN A 253 -0.38 -7.85 11.75
CA GLN A 253 -1.67 -8.35 11.27
C GLN A 253 -2.39 -7.24 10.53
N GLY A 254 -2.72 -7.47 9.26
CA GLY A 254 -3.49 -6.56 8.44
C GLY A 254 -4.99 -6.64 8.75
N ARG A 255 -5.75 -5.59 8.43
CA ARG A 255 -7.21 -5.61 8.55
C ARG A 255 -7.80 -6.42 7.40
N LYS A 256 -8.87 -7.17 7.68
CA LYS A 256 -9.73 -7.74 6.65
C LYS A 256 -10.48 -6.58 5.99
N VAL A 257 -10.08 -6.21 4.79
CA VAL A 257 -10.88 -5.34 3.95
C VAL A 257 -11.92 -6.25 3.29
N GLN A 258 -13.19 -6.05 3.65
CA GLN A 258 -14.33 -6.72 3.01
C GLN A 258 -14.72 -5.94 1.78
#